data_78fdef47847a73499bd6b655967ac25d
#
_entry.id   78fdef47847a73499bd6b655967ac25d
#
_cell.length_a   1.000
_cell.length_b   1.000
_cell.length_c   1.000
_cell.angle_alpha   90.00
_cell.angle_beta   90.00
_cell.angle_gamma   90.00
#
_symmetry.space_group_name_H-M   'P 1'
#
loop_
_entity.id
_entity.type
_entity.pdbx_description
1 polymer ?
#
loop_
_entity_poly.entity_id
_entity_poly.type
_entity_poly.pdbx_seq_one_letter_code
_entity_poly.pdbx_strand_id
1 'polypeptide(L)'
;LTECIQWIEKDTTKWQNVPREIIIAQAVLESDYGTSRFATEGNNLFGVMTFNLDEPHLKPSNNKSSKFGAKVYQNKCESVKHYIVVLNTGSAFKDFRELRFQMLKNNDLDVLDLVETLNRYATNPDYIKLLKKTIKSLRNERVSTTN
;
A
#
# COMPACT_ATOMS: atom_id res chain seq x y z
N LEU A 1 7.36 0.56 10.47
CA LEU A 1 6.81 1.07 9.19
C LEU A 1 7.25 2.50 8.91
N THR A 2 7.07 3.41 9.88
CA THR A 2 7.44 4.82 9.73
C THR A 2 8.93 5.01 9.42
N GLU A 3 9.80 4.31 10.12
CA GLU A 3 11.26 4.35 9.90
C GLU A 3 11.62 3.86 8.49
N CYS A 4 10.96 2.81 8.03
CA CYS A 4 11.13 2.28 6.67
C CYS A 4 10.74 3.32 5.63
N ILE A 5 9.59 3.98 5.80
CA ILE A 5 9.11 5.01 4.89
C ILE A 5 10.11 6.18 4.84
N GLN A 6 10.58 6.64 5.99
CA GLN A 6 11.57 7.72 6.07
C GLN A 6 12.86 7.36 5.33
N TRP A 7 13.31 6.12 5.48
CA TRP A 7 14.51 5.64 4.81
C TRP A 7 14.34 5.60 3.29
N ILE A 8 13.18 5.16 2.80
CA ILE A 8 12.86 5.14 1.37
C ILE A 8 12.80 6.56 0.82
N GLU A 9 12.18 7.49 1.53
CA GLU A 9 12.03 8.89 1.09
C GLU A 9 13.36 9.59 0.87
N LYS A 10 14.43 9.18 1.55
CA LYS A 10 15.76 9.76 1.34
C LYS A 10 16.33 9.50 -0.04
N ASP A 11 15.96 8.39 -0.67
CA ASP A 11 16.49 7.96 -1.96
C ASP A 11 15.53 8.19 -3.12
N THR A 12 14.35 8.80 -2.86
CA THR A 12 13.34 9.04 -3.89
C THR A 12 13.01 10.52 -4.01
N THR A 13 12.58 10.92 -5.20
CA THR A 13 12.11 12.30 -5.44
C THR A 13 10.67 12.45 -4.97
N LYS A 14 10.25 13.69 -4.72
CA LYS A 14 8.85 13.97 -4.35
C LYS A 14 7.85 13.45 -5.37
N TRP A 15 8.24 13.37 -6.64
CA TRP A 15 7.37 12.91 -7.74
C TRP A 15 7.08 11.41 -7.67
N GLN A 16 7.97 10.66 -7.03
CA GLN A 16 7.88 9.21 -6.90
C GLN A 16 7.38 8.76 -5.52
N ASN A 17 7.33 9.67 -4.56
CA ASN A 17 6.86 9.34 -3.22
C ASN A 17 5.37 9.07 -3.23
N VAL A 18 4.97 8.09 -2.44
CA VAL A 18 3.57 7.85 -2.10
C VAL A 18 3.32 8.54 -0.75
N PRO A 19 2.26 9.34 -0.61
CA PRO A 19 1.97 9.97 0.68
C PRO A 19 1.92 8.94 1.82
N ARG A 20 2.56 9.25 2.93
CA ARG A 20 2.67 8.34 4.09
C ARG A 20 1.31 7.86 4.57
N GLU A 21 0.32 8.74 4.58
CA GLU A 21 -1.04 8.37 5.01
C GLU A 21 -1.62 7.27 4.15
N ILE A 22 -1.34 7.28 2.83
CA ILE A 22 -1.80 6.23 1.92
C ILE A 22 -1.07 4.92 2.20
N ILE A 23 0.26 4.97 2.34
CA ILE A 23 1.07 3.78 2.61
C ILE A 23 0.57 3.09 3.89
N ILE A 24 0.44 3.86 4.96
CA ILE A 24 0.03 3.32 6.27
C ILE A 24 -1.39 2.77 6.21
N ALA A 25 -2.32 3.51 5.62
CA ALA A 25 -3.72 3.08 5.53
C ALA A 25 -3.88 1.81 4.70
N GLN A 26 -3.19 1.70 3.56
CA GLN A 26 -3.24 0.48 2.75
C GLN A 26 -2.57 -0.70 3.45
N ALA A 27 -1.46 -0.47 4.15
CA ALA A 27 -0.84 -1.53 4.95
C ALA A 27 -1.78 -2.03 6.04
N VAL A 28 -2.47 -1.13 6.74
CA VAL A 28 -3.44 -1.48 7.78
C VAL A 28 -4.58 -2.32 7.20
N LEU A 29 -5.17 -1.89 6.09
CA LEU A 29 -6.30 -2.59 5.47
C LEU A 29 -5.89 -3.94 4.90
N GLU A 30 -4.78 -4.00 4.18
CA GLU A 30 -4.37 -5.21 3.45
C GLU A 30 -3.78 -6.27 4.38
N SER A 31 -3.18 -5.88 5.50
CA SER A 31 -2.50 -6.79 6.43
C SER A 31 -3.26 -7.04 7.72
N ASP A 32 -4.47 -6.51 7.85
CA ASP A 32 -5.24 -6.55 9.10
C ASP A 32 -4.37 -6.08 10.28
N TYR A 33 -3.90 -4.82 10.20
CA TYR A 33 -3.01 -4.20 11.20
C TYR A 33 -1.71 -4.99 11.40
N GLY A 34 -1.22 -5.66 10.35
CA GLY A 34 0.02 -6.45 10.42
C GLY A 34 -0.15 -7.84 11.03
N THR A 35 -1.37 -8.28 11.28
CA THR A 35 -1.64 -9.57 11.96
C THR A 35 -1.98 -10.71 11.00
N SER A 36 -2.25 -10.42 9.72
CA SER A 36 -2.61 -11.47 8.76
C SER A 36 -1.47 -12.48 8.59
N ARG A 37 -1.83 -13.69 8.15
CA ARG A 37 -0.85 -14.75 7.88
C ARG A 37 0.20 -14.30 6.86
N PHE A 38 -0.22 -13.60 5.82
CA PHE A 38 0.71 -13.11 4.79
C PHE A 38 1.68 -12.06 5.33
N ALA A 39 1.23 -11.23 6.28
CA ALA A 39 2.09 -10.24 6.93
C ALA A 39 3.05 -10.88 7.92
N THR A 40 2.58 -11.82 8.73
CA THR A 40 3.39 -12.44 9.79
C THR A 40 4.35 -13.50 9.27
N GLU A 41 3.93 -14.33 8.32
CA GLU A 41 4.76 -15.40 7.75
C GLU A 41 5.52 -14.98 6.51
N GLY A 42 4.98 -14.05 5.73
CA GLY A 42 5.56 -13.65 4.44
C GLY A 42 6.07 -12.21 4.38
N ASN A 43 5.97 -11.45 5.47
CA ASN A 43 6.33 -10.03 5.50
C ASN A 43 5.60 -9.20 4.44
N ASN A 44 4.44 -9.67 3.99
CA ASN A 44 3.65 -9.04 2.92
C ASN A 44 2.56 -8.16 3.54
N LEU A 45 2.76 -6.85 3.51
CA LEU A 45 1.86 -5.88 4.14
C LEU A 45 0.76 -5.37 3.21
N PHE A 46 0.89 -5.59 1.90
CA PHE A 46 0.03 -4.92 0.91
C PHE A 46 -0.77 -5.87 0.02
N GLY A 47 -0.77 -7.16 0.35
CA GLY A 47 -1.55 -8.14 -0.39
C GLY A 47 -1.02 -8.42 -1.80
N VAL A 48 0.25 -8.15 -2.07
CA VAL A 48 0.82 -8.36 -3.40
C VAL A 48 0.90 -9.85 -3.72
N MET A 49 0.33 -10.23 -4.86
CA MET A 49 0.29 -11.62 -5.32
C MET A 49 1.31 -11.87 -6.41
N THR A 50 1.69 -13.14 -6.58
CA THR A 50 2.54 -13.58 -7.67
C THR A 50 1.93 -14.81 -8.35
N PHE A 51 2.07 -14.87 -9.69
CA PHE A 51 1.76 -16.07 -10.49
C PHE A 51 3.02 -16.89 -10.75
N ASN A 52 4.20 -16.38 -10.41
CA ASN A 52 5.46 -17.12 -10.53
C ASN A 52 5.68 -17.94 -9.26
N LEU A 53 5.27 -19.20 -9.30
CA LEU A 53 5.36 -20.09 -8.14
C LEU A 53 6.78 -20.63 -7.91
N ASP A 54 7.74 -20.28 -8.77
CA ASP A 54 9.16 -20.59 -8.55
C ASP A 54 9.81 -19.61 -7.58
N GLU A 55 9.21 -18.43 -7.35
CA GLU A 55 9.68 -17.51 -6.31
C GLU A 55 8.98 -17.82 -4.97
N PRO A 56 9.58 -17.39 -3.84
CA PRO A 56 8.95 -17.59 -2.53
C PRO A 56 7.54 -17.00 -2.47
N HIS A 57 6.58 -17.82 -2.02
CA HIS A 57 5.17 -17.44 -1.95
C HIS A 57 4.44 -18.24 -0.87
N LEU A 58 3.27 -17.73 -0.47
CA LEU A 58 2.35 -18.41 0.44
C LEU A 58 1.03 -18.64 -0.31
N LYS A 59 0.58 -19.89 -0.33
CA LYS A 59 -0.71 -20.23 -0.93
C LYS A 59 -1.86 -19.76 -0.04
N PRO A 60 -3.04 -19.41 -0.61
CA PRO A 60 -4.24 -19.21 0.19
C PRO A 60 -4.54 -20.46 1.01
N SER A 61 -4.89 -20.30 2.29
CA SER A 61 -5.09 -21.42 3.21
C SER A 61 -6.26 -22.35 2.80
N ASN A 62 -7.23 -21.82 2.07
CA ASN A 62 -8.41 -22.55 1.60
C ASN A 62 -8.24 -23.11 0.18
N ASN A 63 -7.12 -22.86 -0.49
CA ASN A 63 -6.90 -23.30 -1.86
C ASN A 63 -5.41 -23.53 -2.14
N LYS A 64 -4.90 -24.69 -1.73
CA LYS A 64 -3.51 -25.09 -1.92
C LYS A 64 -3.16 -25.37 -3.37
N SER A 65 -4.16 -25.57 -4.25
CA SER A 65 -3.96 -25.78 -5.69
C SER A 65 -4.05 -24.49 -6.50
N SER A 66 -4.17 -23.33 -5.85
CA SER A 66 -4.24 -22.04 -6.50
C SER A 66 -3.03 -21.82 -7.43
N LYS A 67 -3.28 -21.18 -8.58
CA LYS A 67 -2.23 -20.83 -9.56
C LYS A 67 -1.47 -19.58 -9.17
N PHE A 68 -1.84 -18.93 -8.06
CA PHE A 68 -1.17 -17.75 -7.53
C PHE A 68 -0.95 -17.92 -6.03
N GLY A 69 -0.03 -17.11 -5.50
CA GLY A 69 0.24 -17.04 -4.06
C GLY A 69 0.57 -15.63 -3.64
N ALA A 70 0.57 -15.38 -2.35
CA ALA A 70 1.06 -14.13 -1.79
C ALA A 70 2.58 -14.12 -1.85
N LYS A 71 3.14 -13.04 -2.36
CA LYS A 71 4.59 -12.89 -2.46
C LYS A 71 5.22 -12.83 -1.06
N VAL A 72 6.37 -13.49 -0.88
CA VAL A 72 7.13 -13.49 0.37
C VAL A 72 8.33 -12.56 0.23
N TYR A 73 8.56 -11.74 1.24
CA TYR A 73 9.66 -10.77 1.30
C TYR A 73 10.61 -11.11 2.43
N GLN A 74 11.88 -10.70 2.33
CA GLN A 74 12.89 -10.94 3.37
C GLN A 74 12.55 -10.20 4.67
N ASN A 75 11.95 -9.01 4.55
CA ASN A 75 11.49 -8.22 5.69
C ASN A 75 10.33 -7.33 5.25
N LYS A 76 9.67 -6.69 6.21
CA LYS A 76 8.50 -5.86 5.94
C LYS A 76 8.84 -4.63 5.09
N CYS A 77 10.03 -4.05 5.27
CA CYS A 77 10.45 -2.89 4.49
C CYS A 77 10.59 -3.21 2.99
N GLU A 78 11.01 -4.42 2.64
CA GLU A 78 11.05 -4.86 1.25
C GLU A 78 9.64 -4.89 0.62
N SER A 79 8.61 -5.26 1.39
CA SER A 79 7.24 -5.20 0.88
C SER A 79 6.77 -3.76 0.65
N VAL A 80 7.19 -2.82 1.50
CA VAL A 80 6.89 -1.38 1.32
C VAL A 80 7.55 -0.86 0.04
N LYS A 81 8.83 -1.17 -0.17
CA LYS A 81 9.55 -0.77 -1.38
C LYS A 81 8.86 -1.30 -2.64
N HIS A 82 8.50 -2.57 -2.65
CA HIS A 82 7.85 -3.19 -3.80
C HIS A 82 6.47 -2.58 -4.06
N TYR A 83 5.70 -2.33 -3.02
CA TYR A 83 4.41 -1.64 -3.12
C TYR A 83 4.56 -0.28 -3.82
N ILE A 84 5.56 0.51 -3.43
CA ILE A 84 5.82 1.81 -4.05
C ILE A 84 6.17 1.65 -5.53
N VAL A 85 6.99 0.64 -5.87
CA VAL A 85 7.31 0.33 -7.27
C VAL A 85 6.04 -0.04 -8.04
N VAL A 86 5.15 -0.84 -7.46
CA VAL A 86 3.89 -1.23 -8.09
C VAL A 86 3.03 0.00 -8.42
N LEU A 87 2.87 0.92 -7.48
CA LEU A 87 2.12 2.16 -7.73
C LEU A 87 2.79 3.05 -8.77
N ASN A 88 4.11 3.06 -8.82
CA ASN A 88 4.86 3.89 -9.75
C ASN A 88 5.02 3.29 -11.15
N THR A 89 4.76 2.01 -11.34
CA THR A 89 4.98 1.33 -12.62
C THR A 89 3.78 0.56 -13.14
N GLY A 90 2.82 0.18 -12.27
CA GLY A 90 1.68 -0.63 -12.67
C GLY A 90 0.72 0.12 -13.58
N SER A 91 0.22 -0.56 -14.63
CA SER A 91 -0.72 0.04 -15.58
C SER A 91 -2.05 0.42 -14.93
N ALA A 92 -2.45 -0.30 -13.89
CA ALA A 92 -3.68 0.00 -13.14
C ALA A 92 -3.60 1.31 -12.35
N PHE A 93 -2.41 1.88 -12.15
CA PHE A 93 -2.17 3.04 -11.29
C PHE A 93 -1.69 4.27 -12.07
N LYS A 94 -1.91 4.29 -13.38
CA LYS A 94 -1.58 5.43 -14.23
C LYS A 94 -2.31 6.69 -13.77
N ASP A 95 -3.60 6.59 -13.49
CA ASP A 95 -4.41 7.73 -13.05
C ASP A 95 -3.92 8.28 -11.71
N PHE A 96 -3.50 7.39 -10.79
CA PHE A 96 -2.89 7.78 -9.53
C PHE A 96 -1.64 8.64 -9.78
N ARG A 97 -0.74 8.20 -10.66
CA ARG A 97 0.49 8.94 -10.97
C ARG A 97 0.22 10.29 -11.63
N GLU A 98 -0.73 10.33 -12.55
CA GLU A 98 -1.10 11.58 -13.25
C GLU A 98 -1.69 12.59 -12.28
N LEU A 99 -2.63 12.17 -11.44
CA LEU A 99 -3.25 13.07 -10.46
C LEU A 99 -2.23 13.55 -9.42
N ARG A 100 -1.38 12.64 -8.91
CA ARG A 100 -0.29 13.00 -7.99
C ARG A 100 0.61 14.08 -8.61
N PHE A 101 0.98 13.91 -9.87
CA PHE A 101 1.82 14.87 -10.58
C PHE A 101 1.15 16.26 -10.65
N GLN A 102 -0.13 16.31 -11.03
CA GLN A 102 -0.86 17.57 -11.13
C GLN A 102 -0.98 18.26 -9.77
N MET A 103 -1.30 17.51 -8.74
CA MET A 103 -1.41 18.04 -7.38
C MET A 103 -0.08 18.60 -6.88
N LEU A 104 1.01 17.86 -7.06
CA LEU A 104 2.35 18.30 -6.64
C LEU A 104 2.81 19.52 -7.42
N LYS A 105 2.56 19.56 -8.72
CA LYS A 105 2.90 20.70 -9.57
C LYS A 105 2.19 21.98 -9.12
N ASN A 106 0.96 21.86 -8.68
CA ASN A 106 0.13 22.99 -8.24
C ASN A 106 0.24 23.26 -6.74
N ASN A 107 1.13 22.56 -6.02
CA ASN A 107 1.26 22.67 -4.56
C ASN A 107 -0.07 22.44 -3.84
N ASP A 108 -0.88 21.51 -4.31
CA ASP A 108 -2.26 21.28 -3.85
C ASP A 108 -2.50 19.78 -3.63
N LEU A 109 -1.61 19.14 -2.85
CA LEU A 109 -1.74 17.71 -2.55
C LEU A 109 -2.92 17.47 -1.60
N ASP A 110 -3.95 16.81 -2.12
CA ASP A 110 -5.12 16.37 -1.35
C ASP A 110 -5.15 14.84 -1.35
N VAL A 111 -4.79 14.25 -0.21
CA VAL A 111 -4.66 12.79 -0.08
C VAL A 111 -6.01 12.10 -0.26
N LEU A 112 -7.09 12.66 0.29
CA LEU A 112 -8.42 12.05 0.19
C LEU A 112 -8.96 12.05 -1.24
N ASP A 113 -8.63 13.07 -2.03
CA ASP A 113 -8.96 13.07 -3.46
C ASP A 113 -8.06 12.12 -4.25
N LEU A 114 -6.78 12.07 -3.90
CA LEU A 114 -5.82 11.21 -4.59
C LEU A 114 -6.19 9.73 -4.46
N VAL A 115 -6.69 9.28 -3.30
CA VAL A 115 -7.06 7.88 -3.10
C VAL A 115 -8.22 7.42 -3.97
N GLU A 116 -9.02 8.33 -4.52
CA GLU A 116 -10.08 7.99 -5.48
C GLU A 116 -9.52 7.22 -6.70
N THR A 117 -8.27 7.47 -7.06
CA THR A 117 -7.62 6.81 -8.19
C THR A 117 -7.15 5.40 -7.89
N LEU A 118 -7.23 4.94 -6.65
CA LEU A 118 -6.81 3.61 -6.22
C LEU A 118 -7.95 2.57 -6.28
N ASN A 119 -9.00 2.87 -7.02
CA ASN A 119 -10.18 2.01 -7.15
C ASN A 119 -9.88 0.63 -7.75
N ARG A 120 -8.76 0.50 -8.48
CA ARG A 120 -8.34 -0.77 -9.07
C ARG A 120 -7.38 -1.57 -8.18
N TYR A 121 -7.06 -1.07 -7.00
CA TYR A 121 -6.17 -1.78 -6.06
C TYR A 121 -6.83 -3.05 -5.48
N ALA A 122 -8.13 -3.02 -5.27
CA ALA A 122 -8.89 -4.15 -4.74
C ALA A 122 -10.20 -4.31 -5.52
N THR A 123 -10.79 -5.50 -5.43
CA THR A 123 -12.05 -5.82 -6.13
C THR A 123 -13.28 -5.37 -5.35
N ASN A 124 -13.16 -5.12 -4.04
CA ASN A 124 -14.27 -4.67 -3.21
C ASN A 124 -14.75 -3.28 -3.67
N PRO A 125 -16.03 -3.11 -4.06
CA PRO A 125 -16.53 -1.80 -4.51
C PRO A 125 -16.49 -0.73 -3.43
N ASP A 126 -16.42 -1.11 -2.15
CA ASP A 126 -16.34 -0.19 -1.01
C ASP A 126 -14.91 0.14 -0.61
N TYR A 127 -13.91 -0.30 -1.38
CA TYR A 127 -12.50 -0.16 -1.00
C TYR A 127 -12.11 1.30 -0.75
N ILE A 128 -12.46 2.21 -1.64
CA ILE A 128 -12.12 3.63 -1.51
C ILE A 128 -12.75 4.23 -0.25
N LYS A 129 -14.00 3.86 0.03
CA LYS A 129 -14.69 4.32 1.24
C LYS A 129 -13.97 3.83 2.51
N LEU A 130 -13.56 2.56 2.53
CA LEU A 130 -12.79 1.99 3.63
C LEU A 130 -11.43 2.66 3.78
N LEU A 131 -10.75 2.92 2.68
CA LEU A 131 -9.44 3.56 2.66
C LEU A 131 -9.53 5.00 3.23
N LYS A 132 -10.50 5.77 2.78
CA LYS A 132 -10.73 7.12 3.32
C LYS A 132 -11.06 7.09 4.81
N LYS A 133 -11.90 6.17 5.23
CA LYS A 133 -12.25 5.99 6.64
C LYS A 133 -11.01 5.67 7.48
N THR A 134 -10.16 4.81 6.99
CA THR A 134 -8.90 4.43 7.67
C THR A 134 -7.97 5.62 7.79
N ILE A 135 -7.80 6.41 6.74
CA ILE A 135 -6.97 7.62 6.77
C ILE A 135 -7.50 8.61 7.82
N LYS A 136 -8.79 8.85 7.82
CA LYS A 136 -9.42 9.75 8.79
C LYS A 136 -9.25 9.27 10.23
N SER A 137 -9.39 7.96 10.44
CA SER A 137 -9.18 7.34 11.76
C SER A 137 -7.74 7.52 12.24
N LEU A 138 -6.76 7.30 11.36
CA LEU A 138 -5.34 7.49 11.69
C LEU A 138 -5.02 8.96 12.00
N ARG A 139 -5.65 9.90 11.32
CA ARG A 139 -5.50 11.34 11.60
C ARG A 139 -6.03 11.67 13.00
N ASN A 140 -7.18 11.11 13.39
CA ASN A 140 -7.79 11.32 14.68
C ASN A 140 -6.93 10.74 15.81
N GLU A 141 -6.35 9.56 15.62
CA GLU A 141 -5.42 8.95 16.58
C GLU A 141 -4.20 9.84 16.81
N ARG A 142 -3.64 10.44 15.76
CA ARG A 142 -2.51 11.36 15.87
C ARG A 142 -2.86 12.60 16.70
N VAL A 143 -4.05 13.16 16.48
CA VAL A 143 -4.51 14.32 17.24
C VAL A 143 -4.68 13.98 18.72
N SER A 144 -5.27 12.82 19.05
CA SER A 144 -5.47 12.42 20.45
C SER A 144 -4.16 12.08 21.18
N THR A 145 -3.12 11.63 20.48
CA THR A 145 -1.81 11.35 21.09
C THR A 145 -0.96 12.61 21.28
N THR A 146 -1.27 13.71 20.60
CA THR A 146 -0.56 14.99 20.75
C THR A 146 -1.21 15.92 21.80
N ASN A 147 -2.37 15.57 22.27
CA ASN A 147 -3.05 16.25 23.36
C ASN A 147 -2.74 15.51 24.66
#